data_3905ea547b92890e75cd2dc42c167063
#
_entry.id   3905ea547b92890e75cd2dc42c167063
#
_cell.length_a   1.000
_cell.length_b   1.000
_cell.length_c   1.000
_cell.angle_alpha   90.00
_cell.angle_beta   90.00
_cell.angle_gamma   90.00
#
_symmetry.space_group_name_H-M   'P 1'
#
loop_
_entity.id
_entity.type
_entity.pdbx_description
1 polymer ?
#
loop_
_entity_poly.entity_id
_entity_poly.type
_entity_poly.pdbx_seq_one_letter_code
_entity_poly.pdbx_strand_id
1 'polypeptide(L)'
;MKYIVILMDGMADYPVKELGDKTPMQVAKKPNIDELFKKSKFGLVNNVPENLSPGSDVANLSAMGYDPQKFYTGRSPLEAVSMGIDLKESDIVFRCNVVTVTEDEENYEDKIIIDHSADEITTEEARILIEDVQKHFGNSYLSFYPGVSYRHALVWDKGPESYDLTPPHDILEKRIGDYLPKGESGKILREMMEKSYELLNNHPINLERAKRGLKKANTIWIWGEGKKPALESFYNLHGLRGSVISAVDLIKGIGICAGLESIDVEGATGNVHTNFEGKAKACVDSIVSGADYCFVHMEAPDECGHRHEIENKVKSIELIDEKVVGYIAKEMKERNIDYRMLILPDHPTPLALRTHTRDAVPFMIYDSTEDAGFVADSFTEENAAKSGINVEKGHELMSMFIK
;
A
#
# COMPACT_ATOMS: atom_id res chain seq x y z
N MET A 1 -15.20 -22.77 -9.92
CA MET A 1 -13.80 -22.32 -9.83
C MET A 1 -13.75 -21.07 -9.00
N LYS A 2 -12.88 -20.99 -7.99
CA LYS A 2 -12.61 -19.80 -7.17
C LYS A 2 -11.21 -19.28 -7.46
N TYR A 3 -10.96 -17.99 -7.27
CA TYR A 3 -9.71 -17.32 -7.63
C TYR A 3 -9.11 -16.63 -6.41
N ILE A 4 -7.90 -17.01 -6.03
CA ILE A 4 -7.24 -16.50 -4.83
C ILE A 4 -5.88 -15.93 -5.22
N VAL A 5 -5.62 -14.67 -4.92
CA VAL A 5 -4.31 -14.04 -5.09
C VAL A 5 -3.65 -13.89 -3.74
N ILE A 6 -2.43 -14.40 -3.60
CA ILE A 6 -1.55 -14.15 -2.46
C ILE A 6 -0.45 -13.24 -2.95
N LEU A 7 -0.58 -11.96 -2.67
CA LEU A 7 0.44 -10.98 -3.01
C LEU A 7 1.40 -10.85 -1.83
N MET A 8 2.65 -11.24 -2.05
CA MET A 8 3.74 -11.19 -1.07
C MET A 8 4.60 -9.97 -1.35
N ASP A 9 4.14 -8.81 -0.87
CA ASP A 9 4.72 -7.49 -1.13
C ASP A 9 6.24 -7.47 -0.90
N GLY A 10 6.99 -6.97 -1.87
CA GLY A 10 8.44 -6.81 -1.79
C GLY A 10 9.24 -8.10 -1.61
N MET A 11 8.65 -9.30 -1.81
CA MET A 11 9.30 -10.58 -1.53
C MET A 11 10.57 -10.80 -2.36
N ALA A 12 10.56 -10.41 -3.63
CA ALA A 12 11.70 -10.59 -4.52
C ALA A 12 12.91 -9.75 -4.08
N ASP A 13 14.10 -10.30 -4.29
CA ASP A 13 15.36 -9.69 -3.83
C ASP A 13 16.54 -10.05 -4.73
N TYR A 14 17.66 -9.39 -4.49
CA TYR A 14 18.94 -9.76 -5.05
C TYR A 14 19.66 -10.78 -4.13
N PRO A 15 20.68 -11.49 -4.65
CA PRO A 15 21.51 -12.36 -3.82
C PRO A 15 22.17 -11.60 -2.67
N VAL A 16 22.07 -12.15 -1.46
CA VAL A 16 22.56 -11.56 -0.20
C VAL A 16 23.74 -12.38 0.30
N LYS A 17 24.84 -11.71 0.60
CA LYS A 17 26.08 -12.40 1.07
C LYS A 17 25.87 -13.21 2.34
N GLU A 18 25.14 -12.65 3.30
CA GLU A 18 24.82 -13.27 4.58
C GLU A 18 23.97 -14.55 4.41
N LEU A 19 23.29 -14.69 3.28
CA LEU A 19 22.52 -15.87 2.90
C LEU A 19 23.31 -16.82 1.96
N GLY A 20 24.64 -16.63 1.84
CA GLY A 20 25.49 -17.43 0.96
C GLY A 20 25.26 -17.16 -0.52
N ASP A 21 25.15 -15.88 -0.89
CA ASP A 21 24.86 -15.38 -2.23
C ASP A 21 23.54 -15.93 -2.83
N LYS A 22 22.54 -16.12 -1.98
CA LYS A 22 21.18 -16.54 -2.34
C LYS A 22 20.18 -15.45 -2.01
N THR A 23 19.01 -15.47 -2.69
CA THR A 23 17.90 -14.59 -2.33
C THR A 23 17.12 -15.11 -1.12
N PRO A 24 16.37 -14.27 -0.40
CA PRO A 24 15.45 -14.73 0.64
C PRO A 24 14.48 -15.81 0.16
N MET A 25 13.96 -15.72 -1.07
CA MET A 25 13.11 -16.76 -1.67
C MET A 25 13.81 -18.11 -1.84
N GLN A 26 15.11 -18.10 -2.18
CA GLN A 26 15.91 -19.33 -2.33
C GLN A 26 16.21 -20.01 -1.00
N VAL A 27 16.30 -19.25 0.10
CA VAL A 27 16.67 -19.76 1.43
C VAL A 27 15.45 -20.15 2.26
N ALA A 28 14.33 -19.44 2.11
CA ALA A 28 13.11 -19.67 2.88
C ALA A 28 12.56 -21.08 2.68
N LYS A 29 12.19 -21.73 3.79
CA LYS A 29 11.50 -23.02 3.80
C LYS A 29 10.02 -22.78 3.51
N LYS A 30 9.60 -23.11 2.29
CA LYS A 30 8.24 -22.88 1.81
C LYS A 30 7.61 -24.12 1.15
N PRO A 31 7.49 -25.24 1.90
CA PRO A 31 7.08 -26.52 1.34
C PRO A 31 5.67 -26.51 0.72
N ASN A 32 4.76 -25.68 1.24
CA ASN A 32 3.40 -25.59 0.68
C ASN A 32 3.39 -24.90 -0.69
N ILE A 33 4.09 -23.77 -0.79
CA ILE A 33 4.27 -23.05 -2.06
C ILE A 33 5.00 -23.93 -3.07
N ASP A 34 6.10 -24.58 -2.67
CA ASP A 34 6.90 -25.42 -3.57
C ASP A 34 6.11 -26.66 -4.05
N GLU A 35 5.22 -27.23 -3.24
CA GLU A 35 4.35 -28.35 -3.66
C GLU A 35 3.31 -27.90 -4.71
N LEU A 36 2.70 -26.71 -4.51
CA LEU A 36 1.80 -26.12 -5.52
C LEU A 36 2.58 -25.74 -6.79
N PHE A 37 3.79 -25.22 -6.64
CA PHE A 37 4.63 -24.75 -7.74
C PHE A 37 4.95 -25.84 -8.76
N LYS A 38 5.18 -27.07 -8.31
CA LYS A 38 5.46 -28.23 -9.19
C LYS A 38 4.35 -28.50 -10.23
N LYS A 39 3.14 -28.04 -9.98
CA LYS A 39 1.97 -28.20 -10.86
C LYS A 39 1.51 -26.89 -11.49
N SER A 40 2.22 -25.81 -11.23
CA SER A 40 1.82 -24.47 -11.63
C SER A 40 2.38 -24.06 -12.98
N LYS A 41 1.67 -23.16 -13.64
CA LYS A 41 2.25 -22.32 -14.68
C LYS A 41 2.97 -21.16 -14.00
N PHE A 42 4.19 -20.84 -14.42
CA PHE A 42 4.99 -19.80 -13.77
C PHE A 42 5.87 -19.02 -14.78
N GLY A 43 6.35 -17.85 -14.36
CA GLY A 43 7.17 -16.98 -15.16
C GLY A 43 7.54 -15.69 -14.44
N LEU A 44 7.96 -14.70 -15.23
CA LEU A 44 8.23 -13.36 -14.77
C LEU A 44 7.11 -12.40 -15.22
N VAL A 45 6.87 -11.36 -14.43
CA VAL A 45 5.90 -10.31 -14.74
C VAL A 45 6.45 -8.93 -14.40
N ASN A 46 6.22 -7.95 -15.28
CA ASN A 46 6.55 -6.54 -15.08
C ASN A 46 5.32 -5.78 -14.58
N ASN A 47 5.24 -5.53 -13.27
CA ASN A 47 4.14 -4.79 -12.66
C ASN A 47 4.33 -3.27 -12.70
N VAL A 48 5.58 -2.80 -12.86
CA VAL A 48 5.92 -1.36 -12.84
C VAL A 48 6.34 -0.89 -14.22
N PRO A 49 5.51 -0.13 -14.95
CA PRO A 49 5.88 0.47 -16.23
C PRO A 49 7.07 1.43 -16.11
N GLU A 50 7.87 1.56 -17.19
CA GLU A 50 9.09 2.37 -17.20
C GLU A 50 8.87 3.85 -16.84
N ASN A 51 7.74 4.41 -17.22
CA ASN A 51 7.38 5.82 -17.01
C ASN A 51 6.76 6.13 -15.64
N LEU A 52 6.56 5.12 -14.77
CA LEU A 52 6.06 5.30 -13.42
C LEU A 52 7.12 4.91 -12.38
N SER A 53 7.09 5.54 -11.23
CA SER A 53 7.98 5.19 -10.12
C SER A 53 7.59 3.83 -9.54
N PRO A 54 8.56 2.99 -9.14
CA PRO A 54 8.25 1.75 -8.46
C PRO A 54 7.66 2.03 -7.08
N GLY A 55 6.42 1.61 -6.89
CA GLY A 55 5.67 1.77 -5.65
C GLY A 55 4.51 0.79 -5.61
N SER A 56 4.09 0.43 -4.39
CA SER A 56 3.01 -0.54 -4.18
C SER A 56 1.67 -0.07 -4.78
N ASP A 57 1.46 1.24 -4.94
CA ASP A 57 0.29 1.81 -5.63
C ASP A 57 0.24 1.41 -7.11
N VAL A 58 1.34 1.61 -7.83
CA VAL A 58 1.49 1.27 -9.25
C VAL A 58 1.49 -0.24 -9.45
N ALA A 59 2.30 -0.94 -8.66
CA ALA A 59 2.50 -2.38 -8.82
C ALA A 59 1.26 -3.19 -8.46
N ASN A 60 0.51 -2.79 -7.40
CA ASN A 60 -0.74 -3.47 -7.04
C ASN A 60 -1.90 -3.16 -7.98
N LEU A 61 -1.96 -1.96 -8.60
CA LEU A 61 -2.88 -1.72 -9.73
C LEU A 61 -2.64 -2.75 -10.84
N SER A 62 -1.38 -2.94 -11.25
CA SER A 62 -1.01 -3.98 -12.22
C SER A 62 -1.42 -5.38 -11.77
N ALA A 63 -1.05 -5.77 -10.55
CA ALA A 63 -1.34 -7.11 -10.02
C ALA A 63 -2.85 -7.39 -9.91
N MET A 64 -3.68 -6.36 -9.70
CA MET A 64 -5.14 -6.46 -9.72
C MET A 64 -5.74 -6.40 -11.14
N GLY A 65 -4.93 -6.28 -12.19
CA GLY A 65 -5.39 -6.31 -13.59
C GLY A 65 -5.75 -4.96 -14.19
N TYR A 66 -5.36 -3.86 -13.57
CA TYR A 66 -5.60 -2.50 -14.06
C TYR A 66 -4.31 -1.89 -14.60
N ASP A 67 -4.36 -1.30 -15.80
CA ASP A 67 -3.22 -0.60 -16.40
C ASP A 67 -2.86 0.65 -15.60
N PRO A 68 -1.72 0.67 -14.87
CA PRO A 68 -1.38 1.81 -14.06
C PRO A 68 -1.06 3.07 -14.88
N GLN A 69 -0.64 2.94 -16.14
CA GLN A 69 -0.43 4.09 -17.02
C GLN A 69 -1.73 4.84 -17.32
N LYS A 70 -2.84 4.12 -17.27
CA LYS A 70 -4.18 4.67 -17.55
C LYS A 70 -4.89 5.13 -16.28
N PHE A 71 -4.72 4.41 -15.19
CA PHE A 71 -5.58 4.55 -14.02
C PHE A 71 -4.88 5.14 -12.79
N TYR A 72 -3.55 5.21 -12.75
CA TYR A 72 -2.86 5.80 -11.63
C TYR A 72 -3.03 7.32 -11.61
N THR A 73 -3.63 7.84 -10.58
CA THR A 73 -4.00 9.25 -10.42
C THR A 73 -3.50 9.85 -9.11
N GLY A 74 -2.56 9.16 -8.46
CA GLY A 74 -2.03 9.54 -7.15
C GLY A 74 -2.49 8.63 -6.02
N ARG A 75 -1.78 8.70 -4.91
CA ARG A 75 -1.97 7.82 -3.75
C ARG A 75 -3.07 8.30 -2.80
N SER A 76 -3.19 9.61 -2.63
CA SER A 76 -4.09 10.22 -1.63
C SER A 76 -5.56 9.82 -1.77
N PRO A 77 -6.15 9.78 -2.98
CA PRO A 77 -7.55 9.38 -3.13
C PRO A 77 -7.79 7.91 -2.76
N LEU A 78 -6.81 7.03 -2.96
CA LEU A 78 -6.92 5.62 -2.57
C LEU A 78 -6.97 5.48 -1.04
N GLU A 79 -6.10 6.21 -0.35
CA GLU A 79 -6.10 6.24 1.12
C GLU A 79 -7.39 6.86 1.67
N ALA A 80 -7.88 7.94 1.05
CA ALA A 80 -9.14 8.57 1.46
C ALA A 80 -10.35 7.63 1.30
N VAL A 81 -10.41 6.88 0.20
CA VAL A 81 -11.47 5.87 -0.01
C VAL A 81 -11.40 4.77 1.07
N SER A 82 -10.19 4.33 1.44
CA SER A 82 -10.01 3.36 2.54
C SER A 82 -10.49 3.89 3.90
N MET A 83 -10.38 5.21 4.12
CA MET A 83 -10.92 5.86 5.32
C MET A 83 -12.47 5.95 5.32
N GLY A 84 -13.14 5.45 4.28
CA GLY A 84 -14.60 5.53 4.11
C GLY A 84 -15.10 6.86 3.58
N ILE A 85 -14.24 7.70 3.03
CA ILE A 85 -14.63 8.98 2.43
C ILE A 85 -15.26 8.71 1.05
N ASP A 86 -16.51 9.15 0.89
CA ASP A 86 -17.21 9.05 -0.40
C ASP A 86 -16.74 10.18 -1.33
N LEU A 87 -15.83 9.84 -2.24
CA LEU A 87 -15.24 10.78 -3.18
C LEU A 87 -16.05 10.87 -4.48
N LYS A 88 -16.32 12.11 -4.91
CA LYS A 88 -16.85 12.42 -6.24
C LYS A 88 -15.75 12.41 -7.28
N GLU A 89 -16.09 12.27 -8.55
CA GLU A 89 -15.13 12.38 -9.66
C GLU A 89 -14.46 13.76 -9.77
N SER A 90 -15.11 14.80 -9.26
CA SER A 90 -14.59 16.18 -9.25
C SER A 90 -13.63 16.48 -8.10
N ASP A 91 -13.54 15.60 -7.11
CA ASP A 91 -12.76 15.85 -5.90
C ASP A 91 -11.26 15.73 -6.17
N ILE A 92 -10.50 16.70 -5.70
CA ILE A 92 -9.06 16.61 -5.56
C ILE A 92 -8.76 16.28 -4.11
N VAL A 93 -8.01 15.22 -3.89
CA VAL A 93 -7.64 14.72 -2.58
C VAL A 93 -6.17 14.99 -2.31
N PHE A 94 -5.85 15.44 -1.13
CA PHE A 94 -4.49 15.65 -0.65
C PHE A 94 -4.26 14.85 0.62
N ARG A 95 -3.03 14.44 0.84
CA ARG A 95 -2.56 14.12 2.18
C ARG A 95 -2.43 15.39 2.99
N CYS A 96 -2.83 15.31 4.24
CA CYS A 96 -2.68 16.38 5.21
C CYS A 96 -2.00 15.79 6.45
N ASN A 97 -0.71 16.05 6.62
CA ASN A 97 0.00 15.65 7.82
C ASN A 97 -0.11 16.75 8.89
N VAL A 98 -0.17 16.36 10.16
CA VAL A 98 0.25 17.29 11.23
C VAL A 98 1.74 17.10 11.48
N VAL A 99 2.49 18.18 11.44
CA VAL A 99 3.96 18.16 11.49
C VAL A 99 4.49 19.10 12.57
N THR A 100 5.78 18.97 12.90
CA THR A 100 6.49 19.88 13.81
C THR A 100 7.39 20.80 13.02
N VAL A 101 7.20 22.11 13.20
CA VAL A 101 8.14 23.13 12.75
C VAL A 101 8.72 23.91 13.95
N THR A 102 9.86 24.58 13.74
CA THR A 102 10.48 25.45 14.77
C THR A 102 9.57 26.59 15.20
N GLU A 103 9.81 27.14 16.38
CA GLU A 103 8.98 28.21 16.97
C GLU A 103 9.70 29.57 17.02
N ASP A 104 11.04 29.62 16.89
CA ASP A 104 11.85 30.80 17.13
C ASP A 104 11.80 31.83 16.00
N GLU A 105 11.42 31.46 14.78
CA GLU A 105 11.35 32.33 13.64
C GLU A 105 10.04 33.15 13.63
N GLU A 106 10.17 34.44 13.33
CA GLU A 106 9.02 35.37 13.28
C GLU A 106 8.09 35.04 12.10
N ASN A 107 8.67 34.81 10.91
CA ASN A 107 7.87 34.49 9.73
C ASN A 107 7.69 32.98 9.57
N TYR A 108 6.51 32.56 9.13
CA TYR A 108 6.20 31.15 8.90
C TYR A 108 7.16 30.49 7.89
N GLU A 109 7.45 31.18 6.80
CA GLU A 109 8.33 30.66 5.73
C GLU A 109 9.79 30.47 6.14
N ASP A 110 10.24 31.10 7.24
CA ASP A 110 11.60 30.98 7.77
C ASP A 110 11.77 29.76 8.68
N LYS A 111 10.67 29.15 9.12
CA LYS A 111 10.67 28.00 10.02
C LYS A 111 11.31 26.76 9.37
N ILE A 112 11.80 25.88 10.21
CA ILE A 112 12.43 24.61 9.81
C ILE A 112 11.52 23.46 10.19
N ILE A 113 11.30 22.52 9.28
CA ILE A 113 10.57 21.30 9.60
C ILE A 113 11.43 20.35 10.44
N ILE A 114 10.96 20.00 11.62
CA ILE A 114 11.69 19.17 12.59
C ILE A 114 11.26 17.71 12.52
N ASP A 115 9.95 17.47 12.31
CA ASP A 115 9.40 16.13 12.31
C ASP A 115 8.12 16.08 11.48
N HIS A 116 8.08 15.17 10.53
CA HIS A 116 6.94 14.98 9.64
C HIS A 116 5.76 14.23 10.29
N SER A 117 5.95 13.68 11.50
CA SER A 117 5.00 12.85 12.23
C SER A 117 4.66 13.37 13.63
N ALA A 118 5.32 14.46 14.08
CA ALA A 118 5.19 15.02 15.44
C ALA A 118 5.35 13.94 16.53
N ASP A 119 6.50 13.20 16.52
CA ASP A 119 6.77 12.05 17.39
C ASP A 119 5.69 10.95 17.26
N GLU A 120 5.25 10.68 16.03
CA GLU A 120 4.16 9.71 15.76
C GLU A 120 2.94 9.97 16.66
N ILE A 121 2.43 11.20 16.64
CA ILE A 121 1.29 11.64 17.43
C ILE A 121 0.17 10.61 17.48
N THR A 122 -0.46 10.40 18.63
CA THR A 122 -1.56 9.45 18.75
C THR A 122 -2.77 9.86 17.91
N THR A 123 -3.54 8.88 17.44
CA THR A 123 -4.74 9.12 16.62
C THR A 123 -5.75 10.00 17.36
N GLU A 124 -5.91 9.80 18.67
CA GLU A 124 -6.83 10.56 19.51
C GLU A 124 -6.45 12.04 19.60
N GLU A 125 -5.17 12.34 19.85
CA GLU A 125 -4.67 13.72 19.92
C GLU A 125 -4.78 14.40 18.54
N ALA A 126 -4.35 13.73 17.49
CA ALA A 126 -4.37 14.25 16.13
C ALA A 126 -5.80 14.50 15.62
N ARG A 127 -6.76 13.64 15.98
CA ARG A 127 -8.17 13.82 15.64
C ARG A 127 -8.70 15.15 16.15
N ILE A 128 -8.43 15.50 17.40
CA ILE A 128 -8.87 16.76 18.01
C ILE A 128 -8.29 17.95 17.24
N LEU A 129 -6.99 17.89 16.89
CA LEU A 129 -6.35 18.95 16.10
C LEU A 129 -6.99 19.12 14.72
N ILE A 130 -7.24 18.03 14.02
CA ILE A 130 -7.84 18.07 12.67
C ILE A 130 -9.31 18.46 12.68
N GLU A 131 -10.06 18.09 13.72
CA GLU A 131 -11.43 18.57 13.91
C GLU A 131 -11.46 20.10 14.10
N ASP A 132 -10.49 20.67 14.79
CA ASP A 132 -10.37 22.12 14.92
C ASP A 132 -9.87 22.79 13.63
N VAL A 133 -8.97 22.16 12.88
CA VAL A 133 -8.60 22.58 11.52
C VAL A 133 -9.85 22.57 10.60
N GLN A 134 -10.67 21.52 10.66
CA GLN A 134 -11.94 21.43 9.90
C GLN A 134 -12.90 22.56 10.28
N LYS A 135 -13.08 22.84 11.56
CA LYS A 135 -13.95 23.95 12.01
C LYS A 135 -13.48 25.33 11.52
N HIS A 136 -12.17 25.50 11.42
CA HIS A 136 -11.57 26.79 11.07
C HIS A 136 -11.48 27.03 9.55
N PHE A 137 -11.09 26.01 8.77
CA PHE A 137 -10.83 26.12 7.33
C PHE A 137 -11.89 25.41 6.47
N GLY A 138 -12.60 24.41 7.03
CA GLY A 138 -13.62 23.66 6.31
C GLY A 138 -14.77 24.57 5.85
N ASN A 139 -15.29 24.27 4.65
CA ASN A 139 -16.40 25.00 4.06
C ASN A 139 -17.15 24.11 3.04
N SER A 140 -17.97 24.67 2.17
CA SER A 140 -18.77 23.91 1.22
C SER A 140 -17.96 23.15 0.16
N TYR A 141 -16.69 23.45 -0.02
CA TYR A 141 -15.80 22.83 -1.02
C TYR A 141 -14.46 22.30 -0.44
N LEU A 142 -14.14 22.61 0.80
CA LEU A 142 -12.95 22.10 1.51
C LEU A 142 -13.37 21.29 2.73
N SER A 143 -12.92 20.06 2.82
CA SER A 143 -13.21 19.17 3.96
C SER A 143 -11.96 18.45 4.43
N PHE A 144 -11.67 18.55 5.73
CA PHE A 144 -10.56 17.83 6.37
C PHE A 144 -11.11 16.60 7.11
N TYR A 145 -10.46 15.47 6.93
CA TYR A 145 -10.86 14.20 7.53
C TYR A 145 -9.72 13.65 8.39
N PRO A 146 -9.96 13.42 9.68
CA PRO A 146 -8.97 12.79 10.54
C PRO A 146 -8.74 11.33 10.14
N GLY A 147 -7.47 10.95 10.02
CA GLY A 147 -7.01 9.60 9.76
C GLY A 147 -6.25 9.03 10.97
N VAL A 148 -5.25 8.20 10.71
CA VAL A 148 -4.47 7.52 11.74
C VAL A 148 -3.17 8.28 12.02
N SER A 149 -2.89 8.53 13.31
CA SER A 149 -1.69 9.22 13.78
C SER A 149 -1.57 10.59 13.10
N TYR A 150 -0.45 10.90 12.49
CA TYR A 150 -0.17 12.17 11.82
C TYR A 150 -0.76 12.30 10.39
N ARG A 151 -1.37 11.24 9.87
CA ARG A 151 -1.87 11.15 8.48
C ARG A 151 -3.36 11.40 8.38
N HIS A 152 -3.74 12.43 7.65
CA HIS A 152 -5.12 12.87 7.44
C HIS A 152 -5.35 13.18 5.96
N ALA A 153 -6.60 13.45 5.59
CA ALA A 153 -6.97 13.81 4.23
C ALA A 153 -7.60 15.21 4.18
N LEU A 154 -7.28 15.94 3.11
CA LEU A 154 -8.02 17.12 2.66
C LEU A 154 -8.70 16.78 1.33
N VAL A 155 -9.99 17.02 1.23
CA VAL A 155 -10.77 16.91 0.00
C VAL A 155 -11.21 18.28 -0.45
N TRP A 156 -10.93 18.61 -1.71
CA TRP A 156 -11.32 19.86 -2.36
C TRP A 156 -12.26 19.57 -3.52
N ASP A 157 -13.58 19.81 -3.33
CA ASP A 157 -14.58 19.65 -4.39
C ASP A 157 -14.31 20.65 -5.53
N LYS A 158 -14.07 20.13 -6.74
CA LYS A 158 -13.68 20.89 -7.93
C LYS A 158 -12.43 21.75 -7.78
N GLY A 159 -11.47 21.28 -6.97
CA GLY A 159 -10.17 21.92 -6.83
C GLY A 159 -9.38 21.92 -8.16
N PRO A 160 -8.36 22.79 -8.29
CA PRO A 160 -7.42 22.71 -9.39
C PRO A 160 -6.70 21.36 -9.42
N GLU A 161 -6.27 20.92 -10.61
CA GLU A 161 -5.67 19.57 -10.78
C GLU A 161 -4.13 19.56 -10.72
N SER A 162 -3.49 20.71 -10.79
CA SER A 162 -2.02 20.80 -10.86
C SER A 162 -1.47 21.66 -9.73
N TYR A 163 -0.54 21.08 -9.00
CA TYR A 163 0.14 21.71 -7.87
C TYR A 163 1.64 21.39 -7.92
N ASP A 164 2.45 22.23 -7.27
CA ASP A 164 3.85 21.97 -6.96
C ASP A 164 3.94 21.77 -5.44
N LEU A 165 3.89 20.52 -5.00
CA LEU A 165 3.85 20.13 -3.60
C LEU A 165 5.01 19.21 -3.25
N THR A 166 5.53 19.34 -2.05
CA THR A 166 6.66 18.55 -1.58
C THR A 166 6.26 17.70 -0.37
N PRO A 167 6.61 16.41 -0.34
CA PRO A 167 6.41 15.56 0.83
C PRO A 167 7.20 16.06 2.05
N PRO A 168 6.61 16.10 3.26
CA PRO A 168 7.28 16.64 4.44
C PRO A 168 8.50 15.81 4.90
N HIS A 169 8.53 14.53 4.63
CA HIS A 169 9.65 13.65 4.98
C HIS A 169 10.89 13.84 4.10
N ASP A 170 10.78 14.51 2.94
CA ASP A 170 11.90 14.81 2.04
C ASP A 170 12.64 16.11 2.44
N ILE A 171 12.07 16.85 3.37
CA ILE A 171 12.54 18.20 3.72
C ILE A 171 12.84 18.37 5.22
N LEU A 172 13.08 17.27 5.94
CA LEU A 172 13.50 17.34 7.34
C LEU A 172 14.77 18.19 7.48
N GLU A 173 14.81 19.00 8.53
CA GLU A 173 15.89 19.95 8.84
C GLU A 173 16.10 21.07 7.80
N LYS A 174 15.13 21.28 6.89
CA LYS A 174 15.17 22.33 5.88
C LYS A 174 14.17 23.44 6.18
N ARG A 175 14.49 24.64 5.69
CA ARG A 175 13.61 25.81 5.73
C ARG A 175 12.38 25.55 4.86
N ILE A 176 11.18 25.71 5.43
CA ILE A 176 9.93 25.32 4.75
C ILE A 176 9.55 26.26 3.60
N GLY A 177 9.96 27.53 3.63
CA GLY A 177 9.60 28.54 2.63
C GLY A 177 9.93 28.15 1.19
N ASP A 178 11.01 27.40 0.98
CA ASP A 178 11.45 26.96 -0.34
C ASP A 178 10.54 25.85 -0.92
N TYR A 179 9.76 25.20 -0.05
CA TYR A 179 8.94 24.00 -0.34
C TYR A 179 7.43 24.22 -0.16
N LEU A 180 7.02 25.42 0.26
CA LEU A 180 5.60 25.76 0.36
C LEU A 180 4.92 25.69 -1.03
N PRO A 181 3.62 25.37 -1.09
CA PRO A 181 2.87 25.32 -2.34
C PRO A 181 3.03 26.58 -3.19
N LYS A 182 3.33 26.42 -4.47
CA LYS A 182 3.61 27.54 -5.40
C LYS A 182 2.45 27.80 -6.36
N GLY A 183 2.47 28.96 -7.02
CA GLY A 183 1.48 29.36 -8.02
C GLY A 183 0.10 29.71 -7.42
N GLU A 184 -0.82 30.11 -8.28
CA GLU A 184 -2.17 30.53 -7.86
C GLU A 184 -2.95 29.37 -7.22
N SER A 185 -2.85 28.16 -7.74
CA SER A 185 -3.50 26.98 -7.17
C SER A 185 -2.98 26.66 -5.76
N GLY A 186 -1.67 26.85 -5.54
CA GLY A 186 -1.02 26.59 -4.26
C GLY A 186 -1.29 27.64 -3.18
N LYS A 187 -1.74 28.84 -3.57
CA LYS A 187 -1.90 29.99 -2.64
C LYS A 187 -2.85 29.67 -1.48
N ILE A 188 -4.00 29.08 -1.75
CA ILE A 188 -4.98 28.71 -0.71
C ILE A 188 -4.40 27.67 0.24
N LEU A 189 -3.68 26.68 -0.29
CA LEU A 189 -3.04 25.64 0.53
C LEU A 189 -1.97 26.25 1.43
N ARG A 190 -1.13 27.14 0.88
CA ARG A 190 -0.10 27.87 1.63
C ARG A 190 -0.70 28.72 2.76
N GLU A 191 -1.76 29.48 2.47
CA GLU A 191 -2.45 30.30 3.48
C GLU A 191 -3.05 29.42 4.60
N MET A 192 -3.60 28.25 4.28
CA MET A 192 -4.10 27.30 5.28
C MET A 192 -2.97 26.74 6.14
N MET A 193 -1.82 26.38 5.54
CA MET A 193 -0.65 25.88 6.28
C MET A 193 -0.14 26.95 7.25
N GLU A 194 0.05 28.18 6.79
CA GLU A 194 0.51 29.30 7.62
C GLU A 194 -0.45 29.60 8.78
N LYS A 195 -1.74 29.77 8.49
CA LYS A 195 -2.75 30.04 9.52
C LYS A 195 -2.97 28.86 10.47
N SER A 196 -2.72 27.63 10.03
CA SER A 196 -2.79 26.46 10.90
C SER A 196 -1.74 26.51 12.01
N TYR A 197 -0.56 27.11 11.76
CA TYR A 197 0.44 27.30 12.79
C TYR A 197 -0.08 28.24 13.91
N GLU A 198 -0.75 29.33 13.55
CA GLU A 198 -1.37 30.22 14.55
C GLU A 198 -2.44 29.47 15.39
N LEU A 199 -3.23 28.61 14.75
CA LEU A 199 -4.27 27.81 15.39
C LEU A 199 -3.69 26.73 16.31
N LEU A 200 -2.67 26.00 15.85
CA LEU A 200 -2.21 24.77 16.47
C LEU A 200 -1.04 24.95 17.43
N ASN A 201 -0.16 25.95 17.24
CA ASN A 201 1.06 26.06 18.05
C ASN A 201 0.77 26.19 19.55
N ASN A 202 -0.29 26.91 19.93
CA ASN A 202 -0.71 27.10 21.30
C ASN A 202 -1.98 26.30 21.66
N HIS A 203 -2.37 25.34 20.82
CA HIS A 203 -3.51 24.48 21.10
C HIS A 203 -3.30 23.69 22.40
N PRO A 204 -4.35 23.47 23.24
CA PRO A 204 -4.22 22.76 24.53
C PRO A 204 -3.53 21.40 24.43
N ILE A 205 -3.82 20.61 23.38
CA ILE A 205 -3.14 19.33 23.10
C ILE A 205 -1.64 19.53 22.95
N ASN A 206 -1.20 20.53 22.18
CA ASN A 206 0.22 20.80 21.94
C ASN A 206 0.93 21.35 23.16
N LEU A 207 0.26 22.15 23.98
CA LEU A 207 0.80 22.60 25.26
C LEU A 207 0.99 21.44 26.23
N GLU A 208 0.07 20.47 26.24
CA GLU A 208 0.19 19.29 27.08
C GLU A 208 1.28 18.34 26.57
N ARG A 209 1.41 18.18 25.23
CA ARG A 209 2.50 17.43 24.61
C ARG A 209 3.87 18.00 25.01
N ALA A 210 4.03 19.32 24.91
CA ALA A 210 5.27 20.00 25.30
C ALA A 210 5.63 19.76 26.78
N LYS A 211 4.65 19.78 27.71
CA LYS A 211 4.88 19.45 29.14
C LYS A 211 5.38 18.02 29.33
N ARG A 212 4.98 17.09 28.49
CA ARG A 212 5.43 15.69 28.49
C ARG A 212 6.77 15.49 27.76
N GLY A 213 7.38 16.56 27.23
CA GLY A 213 8.62 16.48 26.46
C GLY A 213 8.44 15.95 25.03
N LEU A 214 7.20 15.91 24.54
CA LEU A 214 6.87 15.49 23.17
C LEU A 214 6.84 16.71 22.22
N LYS A 215 7.16 16.51 20.98
CA LYS A 215 7.07 17.54 19.94
C LYS A 215 5.61 17.96 19.71
N LYS A 216 5.40 19.25 19.48
CA LYS A 216 4.10 19.77 19.10
C LYS A 216 3.76 19.41 17.66
N ALA A 217 2.54 19.04 17.38
CA ALA A 217 1.97 18.96 16.04
C ALA A 217 1.43 20.36 15.65
N ASN A 218 2.33 21.30 15.37
CA ASN A 218 2.04 22.74 15.42
C ASN A 218 1.65 23.37 14.06
N THR A 219 1.63 22.59 12.99
CA THR A 219 1.10 23.04 11.69
C THR A 219 0.63 21.84 10.86
N ILE A 220 -0.27 22.08 9.90
CA ILE A 220 -0.60 21.08 8.87
C ILE A 220 0.37 21.20 7.70
N TRP A 221 0.64 20.07 7.01
CA TRP A 221 1.40 20.03 5.78
C TRP A 221 0.59 19.29 4.70
N ILE A 222 0.22 20.01 3.63
CA ILE A 222 -0.65 19.52 2.56
C ILE A 222 0.21 19.15 1.36
N TRP A 223 0.05 17.91 0.84
CA TRP A 223 0.88 17.37 -0.23
C TRP A 223 0.21 16.17 -0.94
N GLY A 224 0.80 15.73 -2.06
CA GLY A 224 0.43 14.48 -2.70
C GLY A 224 -1.00 14.46 -3.22
N GLU A 225 -1.32 15.42 -4.08
CA GLU A 225 -2.64 15.52 -4.72
C GLU A 225 -2.98 14.34 -5.62
N GLY A 226 -4.28 14.10 -5.81
CA GLY A 226 -4.77 13.09 -6.74
C GLY A 226 -6.29 13.11 -6.87
N LYS A 227 -6.79 12.40 -7.86
CA LYS A 227 -8.21 12.13 -8.08
C LYS A 227 -8.53 10.66 -7.82
N LYS A 228 -9.79 10.37 -7.44
CA LYS A 228 -10.26 8.99 -7.39
C LYS A 228 -10.05 8.34 -8.76
N PRO A 229 -9.32 7.21 -8.86
CA PRO A 229 -9.14 6.53 -10.13
C PRO A 229 -10.49 6.01 -10.66
N ALA A 230 -10.77 6.23 -11.94
CA ALA A 230 -11.99 5.76 -12.59
C ALA A 230 -11.85 4.29 -13.01
N LEU A 231 -11.68 3.38 -12.03
CA LEU A 231 -11.57 1.95 -12.27
C LEU A 231 -12.94 1.40 -12.68
N GLU A 232 -12.96 0.64 -13.77
CA GLU A 232 -14.10 -0.23 -14.04
C GLU A 232 -14.17 -1.31 -12.95
N SER A 233 -15.38 -1.64 -12.46
CA SER A 233 -15.49 -2.63 -11.39
C SER A 233 -14.95 -4.00 -11.83
N PHE A 234 -14.33 -4.72 -10.91
CA PHE A 234 -13.80 -6.06 -11.15
C PHE A 234 -14.90 -7.01 -11.65
N TYR A 235 -16.13 -6.82 -11.17
CA TYR A 235 -17.29 -7.53 -11.64
C TYR A 235 -17.62 -7.27 -13.12
N ASN A 236 -17.55 -6.00 -13.56
CA ASN A 236 -17.81 -5.67 -14.97
C ASN A 236 -16.72 -6.24 -15.91
N LEU A 237 -15.46 -6.23 -15.45
CA LEU A 237 -14.34 -6.74 -16.26
C LEU A 237 -14.31 -8.27 -16.34
N HIS A 238 -14.64 -8.97 -15.25
CA HIS A 238 -14.39 -10.41 -15.13
C HIS A 238 -15.63 -11.24 -14.76
N GLY A 239 -16.75 -10.60 -14.43
CA GLY A 239 -17.97 -11.29 -13.96
C GLY A 239 -17.84 -11.89 -12.56
N LEU A 240 -16.80 -11.52 -11.80
CA LEU A 240 -16.46 -12.09 -10.50
C LEU A 240 -16.72 -11.09 -9.37
N ARG A 241 -17.38 -11.53 -8.31
CA ARG A 241 -17.49 -10.79 -7.06
C ARG A 241 -16.36 -11.20 -6.13
N GLY A 242 -15.75 -10.24 -5.47
CA GLY A 242 -14.59 -10.55 -4.66
C GLY A 242 -14.33 -9.60 -3.51
N SER A 243 -13.27 -9.91 -2.80
CA SER A 243 -12.80 -9.18 -1.63
C SER A 243 -11.30 -8.87 -1.70
N VAL A 244 -10.89 -7.86 -0.93
CA VAL A 244 -9.50 -7.50 -0.67
C VAL A 244 -9.24 -7.56 0.83
N ILE A 245 -8.13 -8.19 1.22
CA ILE A 245 -7.67 -8.32 2.60
C ILE A 245 -6.27 -7.71 2.68
N SER A 246 -6.12 -6.60 3.39
CA SER A 246 -4.85 -5.91 3.57
C SER A 246 -4.83 -5.15 4.90
N ALA A 247 -3.63 -4.93 5.46
CA ALA A 247 -3.42 -3.97 6.53
C ALA A 247 -3.12 -2.56 6.00
N VAL A 248 -2.89 -2.42 4.70
CA VAL A 248 -2.43 -1.20 4.03
C VAL A 248 -3.61 -0.48 3.40
N ASP A 249 -3.89 0.74 3.85
CA ASP A 249 -5.01 1.55 3.38
C ASP A 249 -4.98 1.78 1.87
N LEU A 250 -3.79 1.94 1.31
CA LEU A 250 -3.57 2.07 -0.12
C LEU A 250 -4.16 0.88 -0.92
N ILE A 251 -3.87 -0.33 -0.49
CA ILE A 251 -4.31 -1.55 -1.17
C ILE A 251 -5.81 -1.77 -0.99
N LYS A 252 -6.33 -1.51 0.23
CA LYS A 252 -7.78 -1.48 0.48
C LYS A 252 -8.47 -0.49 -0.48
N GLY A 253 -7.91 0.72 -0.62
CA GLY A 253 -8.45 1.75 -1.49
C GLY A 253 -8.51 1.33 -2.96
N ILE A 254 -7.47 0.67 -3.49
CA ILE A 254 -7.49 0.10 -4.85
C ILE A 254 -8.65 -0.91 -4.96
N GLY A 255 -8.75 -1.85 -4.01
CA GLY A 255 -9.82 -2.85 -4.00
C GLY A 255 -11.22 -2.24 -3.96
N ILE A 256 -11.45 -1.25 -3.11
CA ILE A 256 -12.73 -0.54 -3.01
C ILE A 256 -13.05 0.20 -4.33
N CYS A 257 -12.07 0.89 -4.92
CA CYS A 257 -12.24 1.55 -6.22
C CYS A 257 -12.55 0.54 -7.34
N ALA A 258 -12.03 -0.68 -7.23
CA ALA A 258 -12.33 -1.80 -8.12
C ALA A 258 -13.68 -2.48 -7.82
N GLY A 259 -14.43 -2.04 -6.81
CA GLY A 259 -15.72 -2.62 -6.40
C GLY A 259 -15.59 -3.93 -5.63
N LEU A 260 -14.42 -4.22 -5.05
CA LEU A 260 -14.20 -5.35 -4.14
C LEU A 260 -14.61 -4.97 -2.71
N GLU A 261 -15.07 -5.96 -1.95
CA GLU A 261 -15.31 -5.82 -0.51
C GLU A 261 -13.99 -5.75 0.25
N SER A 262 -13.75 -4.70 1.02
CA SER A 262 -12.58 -4.61 1.90
C SER A 262 -12.89 -5.29 3.23
N ILE A 263 -12.14 -6.35 3.56
CA ILE A 263 -12.30 -7.10 4.81
C ILE A 263 -11.20 -6.71 5.78
N ASP A 264 -11.60 -6.16 6.92
CA ASP A 264 -10.70 -5.86 8.02
C ASP A 264 -10.43 -7.09 8.89
N VAL A 265 -9.17 -7.27 9.25
CA VAL A 265 -8.73 -8.38 10.09
C VAL A 265 -8.10 -7.84 11.37
N GLU A 266 -8.64 -8.20 12.51
CA GLU A 266 -8.10 -7.79 13.81
C GLU A 266 -6.64 -8.26 13.98
N GLY A 267 -5.77 -7.36 14.40
CA GLY A 267 -4.33 -7.63 14.56
C GLY A 267 -3.56 -7.71 13.21
N ALA A 268 -4.18 -7.37 12.10
CA ALA A 268 -3.45 -7.22 10.84
C ALA A 268 -2.59 -5.95 10.87
N THR A 269 -1.30 -6.13 10.59
CA THR A 269 -0.28 -5.08 10.47
C THR A 269 0.55 -5.29 9.21
N GLY A 270 1.41 -4.33 8.87
CA GLY A 270 2.34 -4.44 7.74
C GLY A 270 3.64 -5.19 8.04
N ASN A 271 3.89 -5.61 9.28
CA ASN A 271 5.16 -6.19 9.71
C ASN A 271 5.09 -7.71 9.94
N VAL A 272 6.22 -8.31 10.33
CA VAL A 272 6.38 -9.75 10.56
C VAL A 272 5.52 -10.31 11.72
N HIS A 273 4.93 -9.45 12.55
CA HIS A 273 4.05 -9.83 13.66
C HIS A 273 2.55 -9.74 13.29
N THR A 274 2.24 -9.50 12.04
CA THR A 274 0.85 -9.44 11.54
C THR A 274 0.07 -10.72 11.84
N ASN A 275 -1.25 -10.62 11.93
CA ASN A 275 -2.13 -11.78 12.09
C ASN A 275 -2.28 -12.56 10.77
N PHE A 276 -1.28 -13.39 10.44
CA PHE A 276 -1.27 -14.22 9.22
C PHE A 276 -2.48 -15.16 9.15
N GLU A 277 -2.76 -15.88 10.26
CA GLU A 277 -3.87 -16.82 10.35
C GLU A 277 -5.23 -16.13 10.17
N GLY A 278 -5.38 -14.94 10.74
CA GLY A 278 -6.59 -14.13 10.59
C GLY A 278 -6.84 -13.73 9.14
N LYS A 279 -5.79 -13.30 8.42
CA LYS A 279 -5.90 -12.98 6.98
C LYS A 279 -6.26 -14.20 6.14
N ALA A 280 -5.63 -15.33 6.42
CA ALA A 280 -5.92 -16.59 5.73
C ALA A 280 -7.36 -17.07 5.97
N LYS A 281 -7.80 -17.02 7.23
CA LYS A 281 -9.18 -17.36 7.62
C LYS A 281 -10.19 -16.43 6.94
N ALA A 282 -9.95 -15.14 6.92
CA ALA A 282 -10.83 -14.17 6.25
C ALA A 282 -10.97 -14.45 4.75
N CYS A 283 -9.89 -14.88 4.08
CA CYS A 283 -9.94 -15.33 2.68
C CYS A 283 -10.85 -16.54 2.51
N VAL A 284 -10.67 -17.58 3.32
CA VAL A 284 -11.50 -18.80 3.28
C VAL A 284 -12.97 -18.46 3.56
N ASP A 285 -13.22 -17.67 4.60
CA ASP A 285 -14.59 -17.27 4.99
C ASP A 285 -15.28 -16.48 3.86
N SER A 286 -14.56 -15.56 3.19
CA SER A 286 -15.07 -14.81 2.04
C SER A 286 -15.47 -15.75 0.87
N ILE A 287 -14.58 -16.67 0.50
CA ILE A 287 -14.82 -17.62 -0.59
C ILE A 287 -16.01 -18.54 -0.25
N VAL A 288 -16.07 -19.06 0.96
CA VAL A 288 -17.15 -19.94 1.43
C VAL A 288 -18.49 -19.19 1.51
N SER A 289 -18.48 -17.91 1.84
CA SER A 289 -19.67 -17.05 1.87
C SER A 289 -20.16 -16.62 0.49
N GLY A 290 -19.46 -17.02 -0.59
CA GLY A 290 -19.95 -16.84 -1.95
C GLY A 290 -19.08 -15.95 -2.85
N ALA A 291 -18.02 -15.32 -2.35
CA ALA A 291 -17.08 -14.61 -3.19
C ALA A 291 -16.42 -15.55 -4.21
N ASP A 292 -16.18 -15.03 -5.40
CA ASP A 292 -15.50 -15.76 -6.49
C ASP A 292 -14.01 -15.49 -6.53
N TYR A 293 -13.60 -14.33 -5.97
CA TYR A 293 -12.25 -13.82 -5.99
C TYR A 293 -11.86 -13.26 -4.61
N CYS A 294 -10.62 -13.50 -4.19
CA CYS A 294 -10.06 -12.91 -2.98
C CYS A 294 -8.61 -12.50 -3.21
N PHE A 295 -8.28 -11.23 -2.95
CA PHE A 295 -6.93 -10.70 -3.01
C PHE A 295 -6.39 -10.52 -1.57
N VAL A 296 -5.38 -11.31 -1.22
CA VAL A 296 -4.75 -11.28 0.11
C VAL A 296 -3.37 -10.65 0.00
N HIS A 297 -3.21 -9.51 0.62
CA HIS A 297 -1.97 -8.73 0.64
C HIS A 297 -1.16 -8.99 1.91
N MET A 298 0.11 -9.30 1.74
CA MET A 298 1.07 -9.66 2.78
C MET A 298 2.30 -8.75 2.69
N GLU A 299 2.34 -7.67 3.46
CA GLU A 299 3.34 -6.59 3.38
C GLU A 299 4.66 -6.94 4.12
N ALA A 300 4.66 -7.93 5.00
CA ALA A 300 5.80 -8.20 5.88
C ALA A 300 7.17 -8.35 5.18
N PRO A 301 7.30 -8.98 4.00
CA PRO A 301 8.60 -9.06 3.32
C PRO A 301 9.11 -7.69 2.84
N ASP A 302 8.21 -6.78 2.42
CA ASP A 302 8.55 -5.42 2.00
C ASP A 302 9.10 -4.58 3.16
N GLU A 303 8.39 -4.54 4.27
CA GLU A 303 8.84 -3.85 5.49
C GLU A 303 10.24 -4.35 5.96
N CYS A 304 10.47 -5.67 5.90
CA CYS A 304 11.78 -6.25 6.21
C CYS A 304 12.85 -5.79 5.20
N GLY A 305 12.51 -5.67 3.91
CA GLY A 305 13.38 -5.14 2.87
C GLY A 305 13.83 -3.71 3.17
N HIS A 306 12.88 -2.81 3.44
CA HIS A 306 13.13 -1.42 3.80
C HIS A 306 14.02 -1.26 5.06
N ARG A 307 13.83 -2.12 6.05
CA ARG A 307 14.59 -2.09 7.32
C ARG A 307 15.90 -2.88 7.28
N HIS A 308 16.20 -3.54 6.15
CA HIS A 308 17.35 -4.43 6.04
C HIS A 308 17.35 -5.59 7.07
N GLU A 309 16.18 -6.13 7.33
CA GLU A 309 15.97 -7.21 8.30
C GLU A 309 16.04 -8.57 7.60
N ILE A 310 17.27 -9.07 7.34
CA ILE A 310 17.53 -10.27 6.52
C ILE A 310 16.78 -11.49 7.06
N GLU A 311 16.95 -11.80 8.35
CA GLU A 311 16.33 -12.97 9.00
C GLU A 311 14.79 -12.87 9.01
N ASN A 312 14.26 -11.67 9.29
CA ASN A 312 12.83 -11.43 9.31
C ASN A 312 12.22 -11.51 7.91
N LYS A 313 12.94 -11.09 6.86
CA LYS A 313 12.47 -11.23 5.48
C LYS A 313 12.32 -12.71 5.08
N VAL A 314 13.32 -13.54 5.37
CA VAL A 314 13.23 -15.00 5.18
C VAL A 314 12.07 -15.56 6.00
N LYS A 315 11.99 -15.19 7.29
CA LYS A 315 10.96 -15.66 8.21
C LYS A 315 9.54 -15.26 7.78
N SER A 316 9.34 -14.06 7.24
CA SER A 316 8.04 -13.63 6.74
C SER A 316 7.55 -14.50 5.57
N ILE A 317 8.43 -14.88 4.64
CA ILE A 317 8.12 -15.80 3.55
C ILE A 317 7.70 -17.18 4.09
N GLU A 318 8.45 -17.71 5.08
CA GLU A 318 8.12 -19.00 5.72
C GLU A 318 6.78 -18.97 6.45
N LEU A 319 6.46 -17.87 7.13
CA LEU A 319 5.18 -17.68 7.83
C LEU A 319 4.00 -17.57 6.85
N ILE A 320 4.18 -16.90 5.72
CA ILE A 320 3.15 -16.84 4.67
C ILE A 320 2.93 -18.21 4.07
N ASP A 321 3.99 -18.97 3.80
CA ASP A 321 3.88 -20.35 3.32
C ASP A 321 3.05 -21.22 4.28
N GLU A 322 3.46 -21.25 5.56
CA GLU A 322 2.86 -22.12 6.57
C GLU A 322 1.43 -21.69 6.93
N LYS A 323 1.26 -20.42 7.28
CA LYS A 323 0.04 -19.91 7.93
C LYS A 323 -1.01 -19.40 6.96
N VAL A 324 -0.61 -19.06 5.72
CA VAL A 324 -1.52 -18.52 4.72
C VAL A 324 -1.73 -19.53 3.60
N VAL A 325 -0.69 -19.80 2.80
CA VAL A 325 -0.82 -20.66 1.63
C VAL A 325 -1.22 -22.08 2.03
N GLY A 326 -0.50 -22.68 2.99
CA GLY A 326 -0.78 -24.03 3.49
C GLY A 326 -2.19 -24.17 4.09
N TYR A 327 -2.62 -23.16 4.87
CA TYR A 327 -3.95 -23.13 5.46
C TYR A 327 -5.04 -23.04 4.38
N ILE A 328 -4.95 -22.09 3.46
CA ILE A 328 -5.94 -21.90 2.39
C ILE A 328 -6.03 -23.14 1.50
N ALA A 329 -4.89 -23.67 1.05
CA ALA A 329 -4.86 -24.86 0.20
C ALA A 329 -5.52 -26.08 0.87
N LYS A 330 -5.26 -26.27 2.17
CA LYS A 330 -5.90 -27.33 2.98
C LYS A 330 -7.41 -27.13 3.07
N GLU A 331 -7.89 -25.93 3.43
CA GLU A 331 -9.31 -25.63 3.58
C GLU A 331 -10.08 -25.80 2.25
N MET A 332 -9.51 -25.33 1.14
CA MET A 332 -10.13 -25.52 -0.18
C MET A 332 -10.26 -27.01 -0.52
N LYS A 333 -9.22 -27.81 -0.28
CA LYS A 333 -9.23 -29.25 -0.52
C LYS A 333 -10.24 -30.00 0.37
N GLU A 334 -10.28 -29.71 1.68
CA GLU A 334 -11.19 -30.35 2.62
C GLU A 334 -12.67 -30.05 2.32
N ARG A 335 -12.93 -28.88 1.74
CA ARG A 335 -14.27 -28.44 1.33
C ARG A 335 -14.65 -28.87 -0.10
N ASN A 336 -13.73 -29.49 -0.83
CA ASN A 336 -13.91 -29.86 -2.25
C ASN A 336 -14.25 -28.63 -3.12
N ILE A 337 -13.57 -27.51 -2.91
CA ILE A 337 -13.71 -26.28 -3.69
C ILE A 337 -12.61 -26.22 -4.73
N ASP A 338 -12.97 -26.22 -6.01
CA ASP A 338 -12.02 -25.99 -7.09
C ASP A 338 -11.56 -24.54 -7.11
N TYR A 339 -10.23 -24.34 -7.18
CA TYR A 339 -9.66 -23.02 -7.14
C TYR A 339 -8.40 -22.88 -7.99
N ARG A 340 -8.13 -21.65 -8.40
CA ARG A 340 -6.81 -21.20 -8.85
C ARG A 340 -6.18 -20.31 -7.80
N MET A 341 -4.87 -20.41 -7.66
CA MET A 341 -4.10 -19.55 -6.76
C MET A 341 -2.96 -18.90 -7.54
N LEU A 342 -2.95 -17.55 -7.55
CA LEU A 342 -1.86 -16.76 -8.08
C LEU A 342 -1.00 -16.30 -6.88
N ILE A 343 0.30 -16.63 -6.90
CA ILE A 343 1.26 -16.16 -5.92
C ILE A 343 2.31 -15.33 -6.64
N LEU A 344 2.52 -14.11 -6.18
CA LEU A 344 3.53 -13.18 -6.74
C LEU A 344 3.89 -12.10 -5.72
N PRO A 345 5.09 -11.48 -5.81
CA PRO A 345 5.32 -10.15 -5.28
C PRO A 345 4.78 -9.08 -6.27
N ASP A 346 4.60 -7.87 -5.80
CA ASP A 346 4.26 -6.72 -6.65
C ASP A 346 5.51 -6.09 -7.28
N HIS A 347 6.56 -5.91 -6.50
CA HIS A 347 7.89 -5.43 -6.89
C HIS A 347 8.98 -6.06 -6.04
N PRO A 348 10.27 -5.96 -6.41
CA PRO A 348 11.36 -6.25 -5.49
C PRO A 348 11.53 -5.11 -4.48
N THR A 349 11.88 -5.46 -3.23
CA THR A 349 12.37 -4.52 -2.20
C THR A 349 13.71 -5.03 -1.70
N PRO A 350 14.78 -4.89 -2.51
CA PRO A 350 16.06 -5.49 -2.18
C PRO A 350 16.64 -4.98 -0.86
N LEU A 351 17.00 -5.90 0.02
CA LEU A 351 17.66 -5.63 1.31
C LEU A 351 18.85 -4.68 1.17
N ALA A 352 19.62 -4.83 0.09
CA ALA A 352 20.79 -4.00 -0.17
C ALA A 352 20.43 -2.54 -0.50
N LEU A 353 19.28 -2.30 -1.11
CA LEU A 353 18.84 -0.98 -1.57
C LEU A 353 17.88 -0.30 -0.58
N ARG A 354 17.15 -1.08 0.21
CA ARG A 354 16.12 -0.61 1.16
C ARG A 354 15.02 0.23 0.50
N THR A 355 14.76 -0.03 -0.76
CA THR A 355 13.74 0.65 -1.56
C THR A 355 13.30 -0.25 -2.72
N HIS A 356 12.19 0.09 -3.33
CA HIS A 356 11.62 -0.66 -4.43
C HIS A 356 12.43 -0.53 -5.71
N THR A 357 12.43 -1.58 -6.52
CA THR A 357 12.94 -1.57 -7.89
C THR A 357 11.85 -1.97 -8.89
N ARG A 358 12.12 -1.80 -10.18
CA ARG A 358 11.16 -2.12 -11.26
C ARG A 358 11.46 -3.43 -11.99
N ASP A 359 12.37 -4.22 -11.45
CA ASP A 359 12.70 -5.50 -12.07
C ASP A 359 11.47 -6.39 -12.14
N ALA A 360 11.43 -7.23 -13.18
CA ALA A 360 10.38 -8.24 -13.29
C ALA A 360 10.41 -9.20 -12.10
N VAL A 361 9.24 -9.56 -11.60
CA VAL A 361 9.08 -10.41 -10.44
C VAL A 361 8.53 -11.78 -10.81
N PRO A 362 8.83 -12.83 -10.03
CA PRO A 362 8.31 -14.16 -10.29
C PRO A 362 6.81 -14.24 -10.00
N PHE A 363 6.07 -14.99 -10.82
CA PHE A 363 4.69 -15.39 -10.53
C PHE A 363 4.50 -16.88 -10.72
N MET A 364 3.52 -17.44 -10.02
CA MET A 364 3.00 -18.79 -10.25
C MET A 364 1.48 -18.80 -10.22
N ILE A 365 0.87 -19.59 -11.12
CA ILE A 365 -0.56 -19.85 -11.18
C ILE A 365 -0.77 -21.36 -10.99
N TYR A 366 -1.32 -21.73 -9.84
CA TYR A 366 -1.77 -23.08 -9.53
C TYR A 366 -3.24 -23.25 -9.92
N ASP A 367 -3.58 -24.40 -10.48
CA ASP A 367 -4.96 -24.83 -10.74
C ASP A 367 -5.21 -26.16 -10.05
N SER A 368 -6.21 -26.24 -9.18
CA SER A 368 -6.53 -27.47 -8.44
C SER A 368 -7.05 -28.61 -9.32
N THR A 369 -7.47 -28.31 -10.55
CA THR A 369 -8.07 -29.27 -11.49
C THR A 369 -7.14 -29.69 -12.61
N GLU A 370 -6.01 -28.99 -12.80
CA GLU A 370 -5.07 -29.23 -13.91
C GLU A 370 -3.64 -29.25 -13.41
N ASP A 371 -2.79 -30.02 -14.09
CA ASP A 371 -1.34 -29.98 -13.95
C ASP A 371 -0.75 -29.27 -15.17
N ALA A 372 -0.06 -28.16 -14.93
CA ALA A 372 0.49 -27.34 -16.02
C ALA A 372 1.68 -28.00 -16.77
N GLY A 373 2.19 -29.12 -16.24
CA GLY A 373 3.27 -29.89 -16.89
C GLY A 373 4.64 -29.24 -16.88
N PHE A 374 4.84 -28.17 -16.09
CA PHE A 374 6.14 -27.55 -15.90
C PHE A 374 6.95 -28.30 -14.85
N VAL A 375 8.27 -28.36 -15.03
CA VAL A 375 9.17 -29.08 -14.11
C VAL A 375 10.12 -28.09 -13.45
N ALA A 376 9.79 -27.74 -12.19
CA ALA A 376 10.73 -27.02 -11.32
C ALA A 376 10.39 -27.34 -9.85
N ASP A 377 11.41 -27.40 -9.00
CA ASP A 377 11.28 -27.91 -7.63
C ASP A 377 10.87 -26.84 -6.61
N SER A 378 11.17 -25.58 -6.85
CA SER A 378 10.97 -24.50 -5.87
C SER A 378 10.65 -23.18 -6.56
N PHE A 379 9.73 -22.41 -5.99
CA PHE A 379 9.36 -21.07 -6.44
C PHE A 379 10.44 -20.06 -6.07
N THR A 380 11.23 -19.66 -7.06
CA THR A 380 12.32 -18.70 -6.93
C THR A 380 12.39 -17.80 -8.18
N GLU A 381 13.08 -16.67 -8.05
CA GLU A 381 13.33 -15.74 -9.17
C GLU A 381 14.06 -16.45 -10.31
N GLU A 382 15.06 -17.29 -9.97
CA GLU A 382 15.86 -18.04 -10.94
C GLU A 382 15.02 -19.07 -11.72
N ASN A 383 14.18 -19.83 -11.03
CA ASN A 383 13.33 -20.84 -11.68
C ASN A 383 12.23 -20.18 -12.53
N ALA A 384 11.65 -19.06 -12.05
CA ALA A 384 10.70 -18.28 -12.81
C ALA A 384 11.31 -17.75 -14.11
N ALA A 385 12.53 -17.24 -14.07
CA ALA A 385 13.25 -16.77 -15.27
C ALA A 385 13.52 -17.89 -16.28
N LYS A 386 13.80 -19.13 -15.82
CA LYS A 386 14.06 -20.30 -16.67
C LYS A 386 12.81 -20.79 -17.43
N SER A 387 11.61 -20.38 -17.04
CA SER A 387 10.36 -20.76 -17.72
C SER A 387 10.25 -20.27 -19.15
N GLY A 388 10.92 -19.15 -19.47
CA GLY A 388 10.78 -18.45 -20.73
C GLY A 388 9.45 -17.68 -20.90
N ILE A 389 8.59 -17.66 -19.86
CA ILE A 389 7.35 -16.88 -19.84
C ILE A 389 7.65 -15.53 -19.22
N ASN A 390 7.41 -14.46 -19.96
CA ASN A 390 7.52 -13.08 -19.48
C ASN A 390 6.26 -12.30 -19.83
N VAL A 391 5.59 -11.75 -18.83
CA VAL A 391 4.42 -10.89 -18.99
C VAL A 391 4.88 -9.44 -18.91
N GLU A 392 5.07 -8.83 -20.08
CA GLU A 392 5.61 -7.47 -20.23
C GLU A 392 4.72 -6.38 -19.61
N LYS A 393 3.41 -6.58 -19.63
CA LYS A 393 2.42 -5.69 -19.00
C LYS A 393 1.73 -6.39 -17.86
N GLY A 394 2.12 -6.06 -16.64
CA GLY A 394 1.68 -6.78 -15.44
C GLY A 394 0.16 -6.95 -15.35
N HIS A 395 -0.62 -5.94 -15.73
CA HIS A 395 -2.07 -6.00 -15.69
C HIS A 395 -2.70 -7.07 -16.61
N GLU A 396 -1.97 -7.58 -17.62
CA GLU A 396 -2.43 -8.68 -18.48
C GLU A 396 -2.37 -10.04 -17.78
N LEU A 397 -1.59 -10.17 -16.68
CA LEU A 397 -1.49 -11.41 -15.91
C LEU A 397 -2.84 -11.86 -15.34
N MET A 398 -3.67 -10.90 -14.90
CA MET A 398 -5.01 -11.20 -14.35
C MET A 398 -5.89 -11.93 -15.38
N SER A 399 -5.83 -11.53 -16.66
CA SER A 399 -6.55 -12.22 -17.74
C SER A 399 -6.04 -13.65 -17.98
N MET A 400 -4.75 -13.91 -17.73
CA MET A 400 -4.18 -15.25 -17.81
C MET A 400 -4.63 -16.12 -16.62
N PHE A 401 -4.77 -15.50 -15.44
CA PHE A 401 -5.15 -16.16 -14.19
C PHE A 401 -6.64 -16.57 -14.17
N ILE A 402 -7.53 -15.71 -14.69
CA ILE A 402 -9.00 -15.90 -14.64
C ILE A 402 -9.51 -16.83 -15.77
N LYS A 403 -8.73 -17.10 -16.80
CA LYS A 403 -9.15 -17.92 -17.95
C LYS A 403 -9.53 -19.33 -17.62
#